data_81dd704ea427ba24078997cd02f5801e
#
_entry.id   81dd704ea427ba24078997cd02f5801e
#
_cell.length_a   1.000
_cell.length_b   1.000
_cell.length_c   1.000
_cell.angle_alpha   90.00
_cell.angle_beta   90.00
_cell.angle_gamma   90.00
#
_symmetry.space_group_name_H-M   'P 1'
#
loop_
_entity.id
_entity.type
_entity.pdbx_description
1 polymer ?
#
loop_
_entity_poly.entity_id
_entity_poly.type
_entity_poly.pdbx_seq_one_letter_code
_entity_poly.pdbx_strand_id
1 'polypeptide(L)'
;VDDSTTLDIFWGLYEIMGVSLVDMYMWQWLYANPTATADQLRQATISIAKDVWNKYYQPVLGEKDSPILACYSHMVNSPMYLPNYPFGHIIEFQLEEHFAKCANQKAFADEMMRIYRLGRLTPNQWMQQAVGANVSTDPILNAIDRIVK
;
A
#
# COMPACT_ATOMS: atom_id res chain seq x y z
N VAL A 1 -12.17 12.61 -6.82
CA VAL A 1 -11.76 11.57 -7.79
C VAL A 1 -13.03 11.00 -8.40
N ASP A 2 -13.05 10.79 -9.72
CA ASP A 2 -14.18 10.13 -10.38
C ASP A 2 -14.15 8.60 -10.16
N ASP A 3 -15.28 7.93 -10.46
CA ASP A 3 -15.44 6.50 -10.20
C ASP A 3 -14.44 5.64 -10.96
N SER A 4 -14.11 6.00 -12.21
CA SER A 4 -13.14 5.26 -13.04
C SER A 4 -11.74 5.32 -12.41
N THR A 5 -11.31 6.52 -12.04
CA THR A 5 -10.01 6.72 -11.37
C THR A 5 -9.95 6.01 -10.02
N THR A 6 -11.05 6.03 -9.25
CA THR A 6 -11.14 5.30 -7.98
C THR A 6 -10.97 3.79 -8.18
N LEU A 7 -11.61 3.22 -9.19
CA LEU A 7 -11.48 1.79 -9.52
C LEU A 7 -10.07 1.44 -10.00
N ASP A 8 -9.45 2.28 -10.83
CA ASP A 8 -8.08 2.09 -11.30
C ASP A 8 -7.08 2.10 -10.15
N ILE A 9 -7.21 3.06 -9.23
CA ILE A 9 -6.34 3.13 -8.03
C ILE A 9 -6.56 1.90 -7.16
N PHE A 10 -7.80 1.48 -6.94
CA PHE A 10 -8.10 0.30 -6.14
C PHE A 10 -7.54 -0.99 -6.75
N TRP A 11 -7.64 -1.14 -8.08
CA TRP A 11 -7.06 -2.27 -8.78
C TRP A 11 -5.53 -2.27 -8.68
N GLY A 12 -4.89 -1.12 -8.94
CA GLY A 12 -3.44 -0.98 -8.78
C GLY A 12 -2.96 -1.24 -7.34
N LEU A 13 -3.76 -0.81 -6.35
CA LEU A 13 -3.51 -1.11 -4.95
C LEU A 13 -3.58 -2.62 -4.68
N TYR A 14 -4.60 -3.32 -5.18
CA TYR A 14 -4.73 -4.77 -5.06
C TYR A 14 -3.53 -5.50 -5.68
N GLU A 15 -3.08 -5.06 -6.86
CA GLU A 15 -1.90 -5.61 -7.54
C GLU A 15 -0.62 -5.43 -6.72
N ILE A 16 -0.33 -4.22 -6.25
CA ILE A 16 0.94 -3.91 -5.57
C ILE A 16 1.00 -4.41 -4.12
N MET A 17 -0.15 -4.61 -3.46
CA MET A 17 -0.18 -5.10 -2.07
C MET A 17 0.43 -6.50 -1.94
N GLY A 18 0.20 -7.39 -2.90
CA GLY A 18 0.75 -8.74 -2.85
C GLY A 18 2.27 -8.77 -2.87
N VAL A 19 2.88 -8.03 -3.79
CA VAL A 19 4.36 -7.94 -3.86
C VAL A 19 4.94 -7.20 -2.66
N SER A 20 4.22 -6.21 -2.11
CA SER A 20 4.60 -5.52 -0.87
C SER A 20 4.61 -6.45 0.34
N LEU A 21 3.62 -7.33 0.46
CA LEU A 21 3.57 -8.35 1.52
C LEU A 21 4.71 -9.36 1.38
N VAL A 22 5.02 -9.80 0.15
CA VAL A 22 6.15 -10.71 -0.09
C VAL A 22 7.47 -10.06 0.31
N ASP A 23 7.70 -8.79 -0.07
CA ASP A 23 8.89 -8.04 0.34
C ASP A 23 9.02 -7.98 1.87
N MET A 24 7.96 -7.59 2.58
CA MET A 24 7.95 -7.52 4.04
C MET A 24 8.22 -8.87 4.70
N TYR A 25 7.56 -9.95 4.26
CA TYR A 25 7.71 -11.28 4.83
C TYR A 25 9.06 -11.91 4.50
N MET A 26 9.61 -11.63 3.33
CA MET A 26 10.98 -12.01 2.95
C MET A 26 12.00 -11.40 3.93
N TRP A 27 11.86 -10.12 4.25
CA TRP A 27 12.74 -9.47 5.22
C TRP A 27 12.55 -9.99 6.64
N GLN A 28 11.32 -10.25 7.08
CA GLN A 28 11.05 -10.89 8.37
C GLN A 28 11.73 -12.26 8.45
N TRP A 29 11.61 -13.06 7.39
CA TRP A 29 12.27 -14.35 7.31
C TRP A 29 13.79 -14.22 7.37
N LEU A 30 14.37 -13.27 6.64
CA LEU A 30 15.81 -13.03 6.61
C LEU A 30 16.35 -12.60 7.99
N TYR A 31 15.64 -11.75 8.71
CA TYR A 31 16.02 -11.37 10.09
C TYR A 31 15.98 -12.57 11.05
N ALA A 32 15.07 -13.50 10.87
CA ALA A 32 15.02 -14.72 11.65
C ALA A 32 16.08 -15.76 11.20
N ASN A 33 16.68 -15.61 10.03
CA ASN A 33 17.66 -16.54 9.43
C ASN A 33 18.90 -15.77 8.93
N PRO A 34 19.68 -15.12 9.80
CA PRO A 34 20.73 -14.18 9.38
C PRO A 34 21.94 -14.86 8.70
N THR A 35 22.04 -16.18 8.78
CA THR A 35 23.10 -16.97 8.13
C THR A 35 22.62 -17.72 6.89
N ALA A 36 21.40 -17.40 6.42
CA ALA A 36 20.83 -18.06 5.25
C ALA A 36 21.66 -17.79 3.99
N THR A 37 21.78 -18.82 3.16
CA THR A 37 22.37 -18.69 1.81
C THR A 37 21.38 -18.01 0.86
N ALA A 38 21.88 -17.52 -0.27
CA ALA A 38 21.03 -16.93 -1.32
C ALA A 38 19.99 -17.94 -1.84
N ASP A 39 20.33 -19.23 -1.96
CA ASP A 39 19.37 -20.26 -2.37
C ASP A 39 18.27 -20.50 -1.34
N GLN A 40 18.60 -20.48 -0.06
CA GLN A 40 17.61 -20.60 1.02
C GLN A 40 16.67 -19.39 1.03
N LEU A 41 17.20 -18.18 0.86
CA LEU A 41 16.39 -16.98 0.74
C LEU A 41 15.47 -17.05 -0.48
N ARG A 42 15.97 -17.48 -1.63
CA ARG A 42 15.18 -17.66 -2.85
C ARG A 42 14.02 -18.64 -2.63
N GLN A 43 14.27 -19.79 -2.03
CA GLN A 43 13.23 -20.79 -1.75
C GLN A 43 12.19 -20.26 -0.76
N ALA A 44 12.62 -19.58 0.29
CA ALA A 44 11.72 -18.95 1.25
C ALA A 44 10.82 -17.88 0.57
N THR A 45 11.41 -17.02 -0.27
CA THR A 45 10.67 -15.98 -1.01
C THR A 45 9.62 -16.59 -1.94
N ILE A 46 9.95 -17.68 -2.65
CA ILE A 46 8.98 -18.41 -3.50
C ILE A 46 7.85 -19.00 -2.66
N SER A 47 8.15 -19.59 -1.50
CA SER A 47 7.12 -20.14 -0.59
C SER A 47 6.20 -19.03 -0.08
N ILE A 48 6.78 -17.92 0.40
CA ILE A 48 6.03 -16.75 0.87
C ILE A 48 5.12 -16.20 -0.24
N ALA A 49 5.63 -16.10 -1.47
CA ALA A 49 4.85 -15.61 -2.60
C ALA A 49 3.63 -16.50 -2.89
N LYS A 50 3.80 -17.83 -2.83
CA LYS A 50 2.69 -18.78 -2.98
C LYS A 50 1.66 -18.66 -1.85
N ASP A 51 2.10 -18.50 -0.61
CA ASP A 51 1.21 -18.33 0.53
C ASP A 51 0.38 -17.04 0.43
N VAL A 52 1.01 -15.92 0.06
CA VAL A 52 0.33 -14.64 -0.19
C VAL A 52 -0.64 -14.77 -1.37
N TRP A 53 -0.20 -15.40 -2.47
CA TRP A 53 -1.04 -15.65 -3.63
C TRP A 53 -2.28 -16.48 -3.27
N ASN A 54 -2.10 -17.62 -2.64
CA ASN A 54 -3.19 -18.52 -2.27
C ASN A 54 -4.20 -17.87 -1.33
N LYS A 55 -3.73 -16.98 -0.47
CA LYS A 55 -4.61 -16.30 0.49
C LYS A 55 -5.44 -15.16 -0.14
N TYR A 56 -4.83 -14.36 -1.02
CA TYR A 56 -5.44 -13.10 -1.45
C TYR A 56 -5.82 -13.06 -2.94
N TYR A 57 -5.15 -13.82 -3.80
CA TYR A 57 -5.34 -13.77 -5.25
C TYR A 57 -6.06 -15.01 -5.80
N GLN A 58 -5.73 -16.18 -5.30
CA GLN A 58 -6.36 -17.43 -5.74
C GLN A 58 -7.89 -17.41 -5.60
N PRO A 59 -8.52 -16.87 -4.54
CA PRO A 59 -9.97 -16.80 -4.45
C PRO A 59 -10.65 -15.98 -5.56
N VAL A 60 -9.91 -15.04 -6.16
CA VAL A 60 -10.42 -14.15 -7.22
C VAL A 60 -10.02 -14.64 -8.60
N LEU A 61 -8.74 -15.05 -8.77
CA LEU A 61 -8.16 -15.38 -10.07
C LEU A 61 -8.18 -16.90 -10.39
N GLY A 62 -8.45 -17.75 -9.41
CA GLY A 62 -8.66 -19.20 -9.59
C GLY A 62 -7.39 -20.04 -9.69
N GLU A 63 -6.23 -19.47 -10.01
CA GLU A 63 -4.96 -20.19 -10.11
C GLU A 63 -4.36 -20.40 -8.71
N LYS A 64 -3.83 -21.61 -8.44
CA LYS A 64 -3.21 -21.97 -7.17
C LYS A 64 -1.70 -22.03 -7.27
N ASP A 65 -1.00 -21.74 -6.16
CA ASP A 65 0.44 -21.89 -6.00
C ASP A 65 1.29 -21.07 -6.99
N SER A 66 0.78 -19.94 -7.49
CA SER A 66 1.53 -19.06 -8.38
C SER A 66 2.66 -18.34 -7.61
N PRO A 67 3.92 -18.42 -8.07
CA PRO A 67 5.04 -17.71 -7.47
C PRO A 67 5.25 -16.31 -8.04
N ILE A 68 4.34 -15.80 -8.87
CA ILE A 68 4.54 -14.58 -9.66
C ILE A 68 4.87 -13.36 -8.80
N LEU A 69 4.34 -13.31 -7.58
CA LEU A 69 4.61 -12.23 -6.64
C LEU A 69 6.07 -12.15 -6.16
N ALA A 70 6.88 -13.20 -6.41
CA ALA A 70 8.33 -13.18 -6.16
C ALA A 70 9.13 -12.58 -7.32
N CYS A 71 8.50 -12.26 -8.46
CA CYS A 71 9.17 -11.77 -9.67
C CYS A 71 9.12 -10.25 -9.78
N TYR A 72 9.55 -9.51 -8.74
CA TYR A 72 9.52 -8.06 -8.74
C TYR A 72 10.89 -7.46 -8.41
N SER A 73 11.45 -6.67 -9.33
CA SER A 73 12.83 -6.17 -9.23
C SER A 73 13.10 -5.30 -7.99
N HIS A 74 12.11 -4.59 -7.48
CA HIS A 74 12.26 -3.74 -6.30
C HIS A 74 12.60 -4.52 -5.03
N MET A 75 12.21 -5.79 -4.92
CA MET A 75 12.61 -6.64 -3.79
C MET A 75 14.13 -6.79 -3.67
N VAL A 76 14.85 -6.67 -4.79
CA VAL A 76 16.30 -6.80 -4.86
C VAL A 76 17.00 -5.45 -4.82
N ASN A 77 16.56 -4.49 -5.64
CA ASN A 77 17.24 -3.21 -5.82
C ASN A 77 16.72 -2.07 -4.94
N SER A 78 15.56 -2.23 -4.32
CA SER A 78 14.92 -1.21 -3.48
C SER A 78 14.20 -1.87 -2.28
N PRO A 79 14.95 -2.49 -1.35
CA PRO A 79 14.39 -3.25 -0.24
C PRO A 79 13.39 -2.42 0.59
N MET A 80 12.24 -3.02 0.94
CA MET A 80 11.19 -2.39 1.74
C MET A 80 10.61 -1.10 1.15
N TYR A 81 10.80 -0.88 -0.17
CA TYR A 81 10.24 0.28 -0.86
C TYR A 81 8.79 0.07 -1.30
N LEU A 82 8.45 -1.17 -1.68
CA LEU A 82 7.12 -1.53 -2.21
C LEU A 82 5.94 -1.15 -1.30
N PRO A 83 6.02 -1.31 0.04
CA PRO A 83 4.94 -0.92 0.94
C PRO A 83 4.57 0.58 0.91
N ASN A 84 5.45 1.44 0.38
CA ASN A 84 5.16 2.87 0.27
C ASN A 84 4.03 3.17 -0.74
N TYR A 85 3.86 2.34 -1.78
CA TYR A 85 2.80 2.53 -2.76
C TYR A 85 1.40 2.37 -2.15
N PRO A 86 1.05 1.23 -1.50
CA PRO A 86 -0.24 1.12 -0.83
C PRO A 86 -0.44 2.17 0.27
N PHE A 87 0.59 2.52 1.04
CA PHE A 87 0.49 3.60 2.02
C PHE A 87 0.18 4.94 1.37
N GLY A 88 0.79 5.25 0.24
CA GLY A 88 0.53 6.48 -0.51
C GLY A 88 -0.93 6.60 -0.91
N HIS A 89 -1.49 5.57 -1.52
CA HIS A 89 -2.89 5.56 -1.96
C HIS A 89 -3.89 5.59 -0.78
N ILE A 90 -3.62 4.88 0.30
CA ILE A 90 -4.45 4.94 1.51
C ILE A 90 -4.49 6.36 2.08
N ILE A 91 -3.33 7.03 2.16
CA ILE A 91 -3.22 8.42 2.63
C ILE A 91 -3.90 9.39 1.65
N GLU A 92 -3.78 9.18 0.35
CA GLU A 92 -4.43 9.98 -0.70
C GLU A 92 -5.93 10.09 -0.49
N PHE A 93 -6.63 8.99 -0.27
CA PHE A 93 -8.08 8.99 -0.02
C PHE A 93 -8.47 9.68 1.30
N GLN A 94 -7.65 9.57 2.34
CA GLN A 94 -7.87 10.33 3.58
C GLN A 94 -7.69 11.83 3.37
N LEU A 95 -6.67 12.23 2.59
CA LEU A 95 -6.45 13.64 2.26
C LEU A 95 -7.55 14.18 1.36
N GLU A 96 -8.06 13.39 0.41
CA GLU A 96 -9.17 13.80 -0.43
C GLU A 96 -10.43 14.10 0.40
N GLU A 97 -10.80 13.21 1.33
CA GLU A 97 -11.91 13.47 2.26
C GLU A 97 -11.67 14.70 3.14
N HIS A 98 -10.43 14.97 3.53
CA HIS A 98 -10.07 16.16 4.30
C HIS A 98 -10.21 17.43 3.46
N PHE A 99 -9.64 17.44 2.25
CA PHE A 99 -9.69 18.59 1.35
C PHE A 99 -11.10 18.88 0.82
N ALA A 100 -11.96 17.88 0.68
CA ALA A 100 -13.35 18.06 0.29
C ALA A 100 -14.14 18.98 1.26
N LYS A 101 -13.64 19.18 2.49
CA LYS A 101 -14.24 20.07 3.49
C LYS A 101 -13.80 21.53 3.34
N CYS A 102 -12.84 21.83 2.46
CA CYS A 102 -12.37 23.18 2.22
C CYS A 102 -13.45 24.01 1.50
N ALA A 103 -13.76 25.18 2.05
CA ALA A 103 -14.86 26.02 1.57
C ALA A 103 -14.65 26.61 0.16
N ASN A 104 -13.39 26.76 -0.27
CA ASN A 104 -13.01 27.34 -1.56
C ASN A 104 -11.54 27.01 -1.88
N GLN A 105 -11.10 27.39 -3.10
CA GLN A 105 -9.75 27.14 -3.58
C GLN A 105 -8.65 27.78 -2.70
N LYS A 106 -8.91 28.95 -2.11
CA LYS A 106 -7.92 29.58 -1.23
C LYS A 106 -7.73 28.77 0.05
N ALA A 107 -8.82 28.33 0.68
CA ALA A 107 -8.78 27.47 1.86
C ALA A 107 -8.06 26.12 1.55
N PHE A 108 -8.34 25.53 0.41
CA PHE A 108 -7.63 24.34 -0.06
C PHE A 108 -6.12 24.59 -0.23
N ALA A 109 -5.73 25.69 -0.90
CA ALA A 109 -4.32 26.01 -1.11
C ALA A 109 -3.58 26.27 0.21
N ASP A 110 -4.19 27.03 1.12
CA ASP A 110 -3.63 27.34 2.43
C ASP A 110 -3.44 26.04 3.27
N GLU A 111 -4.41 25.15 3.24
CA GLU A 111 -4.37 23.87 3.95
C GLU A 111 -3.33 22.91 3.34
N MET A 112 -3.26 22.82 2.02
CA MET A 112 -2.21 22.04 1.33
C MET A 112 -0.81 22.54 1.70
N MET A 113 -0.61 23.86 1.72
CA MET A 113 0.66 24.47 2.15
C MET A 113 0.97 24.22 3.62
N ARG A 114 -0.04 24.18 4.49
CA ARG A 114 0.13 23.80 5.90
C ARG A 114 0.62 22.37 6.02
N ILE A 115 -0.02 21.43 5.31
CA ILE A 115 0.32 19.99 5.32
C ILE A 115 1.72 19.75 4.77
N TYR A 116 2.10 20.37 3.66
CA TYR A 116 3.45 20.24 3.08
C TYR A 116 4.57 20.73 4.01
N ARG A 117 4.29 21.63 4.94
CA ARG A 117 5.27 22.13 5.91
C ARG A 117 5.46 21.24 7.14
N LEU A 118 4.71 20.16 7.29
CA LEU A 118 4.81 19.26 8.43
C LEU A 118 6.17 18.53 8.51
N GLY A 119 6.89 18.43 7.37
CA GLY A 119 8.22 17.85 7.31
C GLY A 119 8.23 16.32 7.40
N ARG A 120 9.37 15.77 7.82
CA ARG A 120 9.63 14.32 7.83
C ARG A 120 9.17 13.73 9.16
N LEU A 121 8.02 13.05 9.12
CA LEU A 121 7.42 12.33 10.23
C LEU A 121 7.11 10.89 9.80
N THR A 122 6.86 10.01 10.76
CA THR A 122 6.29 8.69 10.44
C THR A 122 4.88 8.86 9.88
N PRO A 123 4.36 7.93 9.06
CA PRO A 123 3.04 8.08 8.44
C PRO A 123 1.92 8.43 9.44
N ASN A 124 1.84 7.75 10.57
CA ASN A 124 0.82 8.05 11.57
C ASN A 124 1.01 9.41 12.25
N GLN A 125 2.24 9.81 12.55
CA GLN A 125 2.52 11.14 13.13
C GLN A 125 2.18 12.24 12.13
N TRP A 126 2.51 12.02 10.86
CA TRP A 126 2.20 12.97 9.80
C TRP A 126 0.68 13.10 9.61
N MET A 127 -0.04 12.00 9.55
CA MET A 127 -1.50 11.98 9.40
C MET A 127 -2.22 12.59 10.60
N GLN A 128 -1.74 12.35 11.83
CA GLN A 128 -2.26 13.01 13.03
C GLN A 128 -2.16 14.54 12.94
N GLN A 129 -1.04 15.04 12.42
CA GLN A 129 -0.87 16.50 12.25
C GLN A 129 -1.58 17.04 10.99
N ALA A 130 -1.70 16.23 9.94
CA ALA A 130 -2.34 16.62 8.70
C ALA A 130 -3.86 16.68 8.85
N VAL A 131 -4.49 15.61 9.33
CA VAL A 131 -5.95 15.44 9.32
C VAL A 131 -6.55 15.12 10.69
N GLY A 132 -5.73 14.99 11.73
CA GLY A 132 -6.18 14.68 13.10
C GLY A 132 -6.49 13.21 13.35
N ALA A 133 -6.06 12.30 12.46
CA ALA A 133 -6.31 10.86 12.56
C ALA A 133 -5.09 10.05 12.14
N ASN A 134 -5.00 8.79 12.58
CA ASN A 134 -4.00 7.85 12.07
C ASN A 134 -4.33 7.45 10.62
N VAL A 135 -3.37 6.82 9.94
CA VAL A 135 -3.61 6.19 8.64
C VAL A 135 -4.75 5.16 8.77
N SER A 136 -5.76 5.26 7.91
CA SER A 136 -6.92 4.36 7.86
C SER A 136 -7.25 3.98 6.42
N THR A 137 -7.70 2.74 6.23
CA THR A 137 -8.21 2.24 4.95
C THR A 137 -9.68 2.59 4.72
N ASP A 138 -10.40 3.10 5.74
CA ASP A 138 -11.83 3.37 5.65
C ASP A 138 -12.21 4.30 4.48
N PRO A 139 -11.48 5.39 4.20
CA PRO A 139 -11.83 6.28 3.08
C PRO A 139 -11.84 5.61 1.72
N ILE A 140 -10.81 4.79 1.40
CA ILE A 140 -10.76 4.09 0.12
C ILE A 140 -11.83 2.99 0.06
N LEU A 141 -12.07 2.24 1.14
CA LEU A 141 -13.11 1.23 1.18
C LEU A 141 -14.50 1.85 1.02
N ASN A 142 -14.77 2.98 1.67
CA ASN A 142 -16.01 3.73 1.51
C ASN A 142 -16.18 4.28 0.08
N ALA A 143 -15.10 4.68 -0.57
CA ALA A 143 -15.14 5.13 -1.97
C ALA A 143 -15.54 3.99 -2.91
N ILE A 144 -14.95 2.81 -2.75
CA ILE A 144 -15.31 1.62 -3.53
C ILE A 144 -16.74 1.17 -3.25
N ASP A 145 -17.15 1.12 -2.00
CA ASP A 145 -18.50 0.72 -1.59
C ASP A 145 -19.60 1.57 -2.25
N ARG A 146 -19.32 2.85 -2.53
CA ARG A 146 -20.26 3.74 -3.24
C ARG A 146 -20.40 3.41 -4.72
N ILE A 147 -19.36 2.86 -5.34
CA ILE A 147 -19.33 2.55 -6.77
C ILE A 147 -19.97 1.18 -7.07
N VAL A 148 -19.75 0.19 -6.18
CA VAL A 148 -20.21 -1.20 -6.41
C VAL A 148 -21.61 -1.49 -5.88
N LYS A 149 -22.25 -0.55 -5.17
CA LYS A 149 -23.65 -0.61 -4.74
C LYS A 149 -24.60 0.03 -5.74
#